data_526963a333b31deeff72dfeaa44e9571
#
_entry.id   526963a333b31deeff72dfeaa44e9571
#
_cell.length_a   1.000
_cell.length_b   1.000
_cell.length_c   1.000
_cell.angle_alpha   90.00
_cell.angle_beta   90.00
_cell.angle_gamma   90.00
#
_symmetry.space_group_name_H-M   'P 1'
#
loop_
_entity.id
_entity.type
_entity.pdbx_description
1 polymer ?
#
loop_
_entity_poly.entity_id
_entity_poly.type
_entity_poly.pdbx_seq_one_letter_code
_entity_poly.pdbx_strand_id
1 'polypeptide(L)'
;QAQCITGALAEQISDGQSWPARHLDAEQLGNWYDMRIVGQSRIANRPTIVLALTPRDQHRYGFELHLDRDTGLPLKSLLLNEHGQLLERFQFTQLDISTPVADAMKPSSNCKPVRLKPADSMADGRWRSDWLPPGFVLNTAQLRRGSAADAAVAYLMYSDGLARFSVFIEPLQGVGVEDARSQLGP
;
A
#
# COMPACT_ATOMS: atom_id res chain seq x y z
N GLN A 1 -9.76 5.47 -19.95
CA GLN A 1 -11.23 5.61 -19.82
C GLN A 1 -11.57 5.74 -18.35
N ALA A 2 -12.35 6.79 -17.99
CA ALA A 2 -12.89 6.87 -16.65
C ALA A 2 -13.88 5.73 -16.44
N GLN A 3 -13.70 4.92 -15.40
CA GLN A 3 -14.61 3.84 -15.05
C GLN A 3 -15.39 4.20 -13.81
N CYS A 4 -16.68 3.89 -13.81
CA CYS A 4 -17.50 3.98 -12.61
C CYS A 4 -17.21 2.79 -11.70
N ILE A 5 -16.86 3.08 -10.47
CA ILE A 5 -16.63 2.09 -9.42
C ILE A 5 -17.85 2.07 -8.51
N THR A 6 -18.33 0.90 -8.12
CA THR A 6 -19.44 0.78 -7.15
C THR A 6 -19.01 1.32 -5.79
N GLY A 7 -19.96 1.83 -4.99
CA GLY A 7 -19.67 2.49 -3.70
C GLY A 7 -18.78 1.67 -2.76
N ALA A 8 -19.02 0.35 -2.66
CA ALA A 8 -18.21 -0.54 -1.83
C ALA A 8 -16.74 -0.61 -2.27
N LEU A 9 -16.46 -0.63 -3.58
CA LEU A 9 -15.11 -0.60 -4.12
C LEU A 9 -14.46 0.79 -3.96
N ALA A 10 -15.24 1.87 -4.08
CA ALA A 10 -14.74 3.22 -3.87
C ALA A 10 -14.31 3.44 -2.40
N GLU A 11 -15.05 2.90 -1.45
CA GLU A 11 -14.67 2.91 -0.03
C GLU A 11 -13.36 2.14 0.21
N GLN A 12 -13.17 0.98 -0.41
CA GLN A 12 -11.93 0.20 -0.31
C GLN A 12 -10.73 0.91 -0.93
N ILE A 13 -10.90 1.60 -2.06
CA ILE A 13 -9.82 2.34 -2.73
C ILE A 13 -9.43 3.60 -1.94
N SER A 14 -10.37 4.25 -1.26
CA SER A 14 -10.08 5.43 -0.43
C SER A 14 -9.19 5.13 0.77
N ASP A 15 -9.10 3.88 1.17
CA ASP A 15 -8.33 3.43 2.33
C ASP A 15 -6.81 3.28 2.09
N GLY A 16 -6.30 3.87 1.03
CA GLY A 16 -4.85 3.96 0.81
C GLY A 16 -4.20 2.66 0.33
N GLN A 17 -4.98 1.69 -0.17
CA GLN A 17 -4.43 0.52 -0.88
C GLN A 17 -3.95 0.84 -2.30
N SER A 18 -4.14 2.09 -2.77
CA SER A 18 -3.47 2.51 -3.98
C SER A 18 -1.96 2.49 -3.73
N TRP A 19 -1.22 1.85 -4.60
CA TRP A 19 0.23 1.97 -4.68
C TRP A 19 0.57 3.45 -4.52
N PRO A 20 1.28 3.84 -3.46
CA PRO A 20 1.59 5.23 -3.27
C PRO A 20 2.49 5.67 -4.42
N ALA A 21 1.95 6.48 -5.31
CA ALA A 21 2.76 7.30 -6.22
C ALA A 21 3.56 8.36 -5.44
N ARG A 22 3.85 8.10 -4.17
CA ARG A 22 4.78 8.91 -3.38
C ARG A 22 6.16 8.64 -3.92
N HIS A 23 6.89 9.68 -4.16
CA HIS A 23 8.31 9.57 -4.48
C HIS A 23 8.97 8.71 -3.41
N LEU A 24 9.54 7.58 -3.84
CA LEU A 24 10.39 6.78 -2.98
C LEU A 24 11.59 7.66 -2.63
N ASP A 25 11.72 8.00 -1.36
CA ASP A 25 12.88 8.74 -0.88
C ASP A 25 14.05 7.76 -0.72
N ALA A 26 14.95 7.78 -1.70
CA ALA A 26 16.09 6.88 -1.73
C ALA A 26 17.05 7.10 -0.56
N GLU A 27 17.19 8.33 -0.07
CA GLU A 27 18.04 8.64 1.07
C GLU A 27 17.45 8.02 2.36
N GLN A 28 16.18 8.21 2.58
CA GLN A 28 15.47 7.63 3.71
C GLN A 28 15.49 6.10 3.65
N LEU A 29 15.19 5.51 2.48
CA LEU A 29 15.19 4.06 2.30
C LEU A 29 16.59 3.45 2.49
N GLY A 30 17.65 4.17 2.11
CA GLY A 30 19.04 3.74 2.31
C GLY A 30 19.43 3.49 3.76
N ASN A 31 18.70 4.05 4.72
CA ASN A 31 18.90 3.75 6.15
C ASN A 31 18.44 2.33 6.52
N TRP A 32 17.42 1.79 5.81
CA TRP A 32 16.75 0.55 6.17
C TRP A 32 16.99 -0.58 5.16
N TYR A 33 17.39 -0.24 3.94
CA TYR A 33 17.63 -1.18 2.86
C TYR A 33 19.01 -0.98 2.23
N ASP A 34 19.66 -2.09 1.91
CA ASP A 34 20.78 -2.09 0.96
C ASP A 34 20.21 -2.16 -0.45
N MET A 35 20.47 -1.11 -1.25
CA MET A 35 19.88 -0.94 -2.57
C MET A 35 20.92 -1.21 -3.65
N ARG A 36 20.60 -2.10 -4.59
CA ARG A 36 21.50 -2.48 -5.69
C ARG A 36 20.76 -2.59 -7.01
N ILE A 37 21.32 -2.00 -8.06
CA ILE A 37 20.88 -2.29 -9.43
C ILE A 37 21.40 -3.67 -9.78
N VAL A 38 20.49 -4.61 -10.06
CA VAL A 38 20.80 -6.01 -10.34
C VAL A 38 20.59 -6.39 -11.80
N GLY A 39 20.01 -5.51 -12.60
CA GLY A 39 19.81 -5.78 -14.03
C GLY A 39 18.91 -4.79 -14.74
N GLN A 40 18.47 -5.23 -15.91
CA GLN A 40 17.51 -4.53 -16.75
C GLN A 40 16.45 -5.52 -17.25
N SER A 41 15.26 -5.02 -17.48
CA SER A 41 14.17 -5.85 -18.05
C SER A 41 13.22 -4.98 -18.89
N ARG A 42 12.12 -5.57 -19.32
CA ARG A 42 11.07 -4.87 -20.06
C ARG A 42 9.71 -5.23 -19.47
N ILE A 43 8.97 -4.22 -19.04
CA ILE A 43 7.64 -4.36 -18.43
C ILE A 43 6.66 -3.46 -19.20
N ALA A 44 5.48 -3.98 -19.53
CA ALA A 44 4.47 -3.24 -20.32
C ALA A 44 5.08 -2.57 -21.58
N ASN A 45 5.99 -3.28 -22.26
CA ASN A 45 6.74 -2.84 -23.43
C ASN A 45 7.70 -1.63 -23.19
N ARG A 46 8.04 -1.32 -21.93
CA ARG A 46 8.94 -0.24 -21.55
C ARG A 46 10.25 -0.77 -20.96
N PRO A 47 11.40 -0.19 -21.30
CA PRO A 47 12.66 -0.59 -20.70
C PRO A 47 12.69 -0.20 -19.21
N THR A 48 13.15 -1.12 -18.36
CA THR A 48 13.22 -0.91 -16.92
C THR A 48 14.59 -1.24 -16.36
N ILE A 49 14.94 -0.56 -15.26
CA ILE A 49 16.07 -0.91 -14.39
C ILE A 49 15.54 -1.76 -13.24
N VAL A 50 16.21 -2.85 -12.92
CA VAL A 50 15.85 -3.74 -11.83
C VAL A 50 16.65 -3.34 -10.59
N LEU A 51 15.95 -2.91 -9.55
CA LEU A 51 16.50 -2.50 -8.27
C LEU A 51 16.11 -3.53 -7.19
N ALA A 52 17.10 -4.15 -6.58
CA ALA A 52 16.92 -4.98 -5.40
C ALA A 52 17.09 -4.15 -4.14
N LEU A 53 16.16 -4.30 -3.19
CA LEU A 53 16.20 -3.69 -1.87
C LEU A 53 16.23 -4.83 -0.84
N THR A 54 17.39 -5.03 -0.24
CA THR A 54 17.60 -6.03 0.80
C THR A 54 17.47 -5.35 2.17
N PRO A 55 16.59 -5.80 3.06
CA PRO A 55 16.45 -5.18 4.37
C PRO A 55 17.72 -5.35 5.20
N ARG A 56 18.03 -4.35 6.03
CA ARG A 56 19.16 -4.35 6.95
C ARG A 56 18.81 -4.93 8.32
N ASP A 57 17.54 -5.25 8.55
CA ASP A 57 17.01 -5.83 9.79
C ASP A 57 16.02 -6.97 9.51
N GLN A 58 15.51 -7.59 10.56
CA GLN A 58 14.58 -8.73 10.50
C GLN A 58 13.09 -8.32 10.54
N HIS A 59 12.78 -7.04 10.49
CA HIS A 59 11.43 -6.52 10.70
C HIS A 59 10.71 -6.18 9.39
N ARG A 60 11.35 -6.43 8.25
CA ARG A 60 10.80 -6.11 6.93
C ARG A 60 11.24 -7.11 5.88
N TYR A 61 10.47 -7.21 4.82
CA TYR A 61 10.78 -8.06 3.69
C TYR A 61 11.61 -7.34 2.63
N GLY A 62 12.24 -8.09 1.76
CA GLY A 62 12.96 -7.57 0.60
C GLY A 62 12.02 -7.19 -0.54
N PHE A 63 12.49 -6.31 -1.41
CA PHE A 63 11.78 -5.92 -2.62
C PHE A 63 12.68 -6.04 -3.85
N GLU A 64 12.06 -6.38 -4.99
CA GLU A 64 12.62 -6.17 -6.31
C GLU A 64 11.69 -5.24 -7.09
N LEU A 65 12.20 -4.07 -7.47
CA LEU A 65 11.44 -3.06 -8.20
C LEU A 65 11.98 -2.94 -9.63
N HIS A 66 11.06 -2.95 -10.60
CA HIS A 66 11.39 -2.66 -11.99
C HIS A 66 10.93 -1.23 -12.29
N LEU A 67 11.87 -0.32 -12.33
CA LEU A 67 11.64 1.10 -12.53
C LEU A 67 11.76 1.45 -14.01
N ASP A 68 10.76 2.12 -14.55
CA ASP A 68 10.82 2.67 -15.91
C ASP A 68 12.03 3.59 -16.07
N ARG A 69 12.81 3.40 -17.13
CA ARG A 69 14.06 4.15 -17.32
C ARG A 69 13.86 5.64 -17.54
N ASP A 70 12.73 6.00 -18.15
CA ASP A 70 12.49 7.38 -18.55
C ASP A 70 11.80 8.19 -17.45
N THR A 71 10.89 7.54 -16.69
CA THR A 71 10.03 8.21 -15.71
C THR A 71 10.33 7.85 -14.26
N GLY A 72 11.11 6.78 -14.02
CA GLY A 72 11.31 6.24 -12.67
C GLY A 72 10.08 5.53 -12.07
N LEU A 73 8.98 5.44 -12.81
CA LEU A 73 7.76 4.82 -12.32
C LEU A 73 7.97 3.32 -12.06
N PRO A 74 7.60 2.77 -10.89
CA PRO A 74 7.68 1.34 -10.66
C PRO A 74 6.61 0.60 -11.47
N LEU A 75 7.03 -0.21 -12.43
CA LEU A 75 6.15 -0.99 -13.31
C LEU A 75 5.94 -2.41 -12.85
N LYS A 76 6.84 -2.92 -12.02
CA LYS A 76 6.70 -4.21 -11.35
C LYS A 76 7.32 -4.13 -9.98
N SER A 77 6.68 -4.78 -9.02
CA SER A 77 7.19 -4.96 -7.66
C SER A 77 7.03 -6.42 -7.26
N LEU A 78 8.07 -6.96 -6.67
CA LEU A 78 8.06 -8.26 -6.00
C LEU A 78 8.36 -8.04 -4.53
N LEU A 79 7.57 -8.66 -3.65
CA LEU A 79 7.84 -8.75 -2.23
C LEU A 79 8.44 -10.14 -1.95
N LEU A 80 9.58 -10.18 -1.28
CA LEU A 80 10.33 -11.40 -1.05
C LEU A 80 10.55 -11.59 0.46
N ASN A 81 10.35 -12.80 0.96
CA ASN A 81 10.68 -13.11 2.35
C ASN A 81 12.22 -13.25 2.56
N GLU A 82 12.63 -13.56 3.77
CA GLU A 82 14.03 -13.75 4.17
C GLU A 82 14.73 -14.92 3.45
N HIS A 83 13.96 -15.83 2.86
CA HIS A 83 14.46 -16.96 2.07
C HIS A 83 14.44 -16.69 0.56
N GLY A 84 14.09 -15.45 0.15
CA GLY A 84 13.97 -15.07 -1.26
C GLY A 84 12.72 -15.65 -1.96
N GLN A 85 11.76 -16.17 -1.20
CA GLN A 85 10.51 -16.67 -1.75
C GLN A 85 9.56 -15.50 -2.04
N LEU A 86 8.87 -15.60 -3.17
CA LEU A 86 7.91 -14.60 -3.60
C LEU A 86 6.65 -14.64 -2.74
N LEU A 87 6.33 -13.51 -2.09
CA LEU A 87 5.13 -13.32 -1.30
C LEU A 87 4.04 -12.56 -2.06
N GLU A 88 4.43 -11.52 -2.79
CA GLU A 88 3.52 -10.68 -3.54
C GLU A 88 4.15 -10.23 -4.86
N ARG A 89 3.35 -10.16 -5.90
CA ARG A 89 3.75 -9.63 -7.20
C ARG A 89 2.72 -8.63 -7.69
N PHE A 90 3.17 -7.42 -7.96
CA PHE A 90 2.43 -6.42 -8.70
C PHE A 90 3.13 -6.14 -10.02
N GLN A 91 2.38 -6.03 -11.12
CA GLN A 91 2.95 -5.72 -12.43
C GLN A 91 1.93 -5.02 -13.33
N PHE A 92 2.36 -3.95 -13.99
CA PHE A 92 1.59 -3.37 -15.07
C PHE A 92 1.63 -4.27 -16.30
N THR A 93 0.47 -4.61 -16.84
CA THR A 93 0.35 -5.34 -18.11
C THR A 93 0.39 -4.39 -19.30
N GLN A 94 -0.11 -3.17 -19.11
CA GLN A 94 -0.12 -2.10 -20.09
C GLN A 94 0.00 -0.75 -19.39
N LEU A 95 0.77 0.15 -19.98
CA LEU A 95 0.90 1.53 -19.50
C LEU A 95 0.89 2.47 -20.69
N ASP A 96 0.02 3.46 -20.65
CA ASP A 96 0.00 4.60 -21.54
C ASP A 96 0.33 5.87 -20.71
N ILE A 97 1.41 6.55 -21.07
CA ILE A 97 1.86 7.80 -20.44
C ILE A 97 1.48 9.04 -21.24
N SER A 98 0.73 8.88 -22.32
CA SER A 98 0.22 10.02 -23.08
C SER A 98 -0.77 10.83 -22.24
N THR A 99 -0.81 12.14 -22.48
CA THR A 99 -1.80 12.99 -21.82
C THR A 99 -3.19 12.61 -22.35
N PRO A 100 -4.10 12.13 -21.48
CA PRO A 100 -5.44 11.74 -21.93
C PRO A 100 -6.18 12.97 -22.43
N VAL A 101 -6.95 12.80 -23.52
CA VAL A 101 -7.84 13.85 -24.00
C VAL A 101 -8.92 14.13 -22.95
N ALA A 102 -9.33 15.40 -22.84
CA ALA A 102 -10.27 15.86 -21.80
C ALA A 102 -11.56 15.03 -21.74
N ASP A 103 -12.08 14.59 -22.90
CA ASP A 103 -13.29 13.77 -22.99
C ASP A 103 -13.10 12.35 -22.44
N ALA A 104 -11.89 11.78 -22.52
CA ALA A 104 -11.59 10.47 -21.95
C ALA A 104 -11.57 10.49 -20.40
N MET A 105 -11.41 11.66 -19.79
CA MET A 105 -11.42 11.86 -18.35
C MET A 105 -12.81 12.19 -17.79
N LYS A 106 -13.77 12.48 -18.63
CA LYS A 106 -15.15 12.72 -18.17
C LYS A 106 -15.81 11.40 -17.77
N PRO A 107 -16.42 11.34 -16.59
CA PRO A 107 -17.24 10.20 -16.21
C PRO A 107 -18.44 10.08 -17.14
N SER A 108 -18.92 8.86 -17.38
CA SER A 108 -20.16 8.69 -18.15
C SER A 108 -21.35 9.33 -17.41
N SER A 109 -22.42 9.67 -18.16
CA SER A 109 -23.64 10.26 -17.59
C SER A 109 -24.31 9.40 -16.49
N ASN A 110 -24.01 8.10 -16.48
CA ASN A 110 -24.53 7.17 -15.47
C ASN A 110 -23.68 7.12 -14.19
N CYS A 111 -22.52 7.78 -14.15
CA CYS A 111 -21.68 7.86 -12.97
C CYS A 111 -22.25 8.87 -11.97
N LYS A 112 -22.57 8.41 -10.78
CA LYS A 112 -22.98 9.29 -9.67
C LYS A 112 -21.74 9.60 -8.80
N PRO A 113 -21.55 10.87 -8.40
CA PRO A 113 -20.47 11.20 -7.48
C PRO A 113 -20.71 10.48 -6.14
N VAL A 114 -19.73 9.73 -5.67
CA VAL A 114 -19.73 9.14 -4.34
C VAL A 114 -19.09 10.16 -3.40
N ARG A 115 -19.81 10.61 -2.39
CA ARG A 115 -19.22 11.38 -1.28
C ARG A 115 -18.64 10.37 -0.30
N LEU A 116 -17.32 10.24 -0.30
CA LEU A 116 -16.62 9.51 0.73
C LEU A 116 -16.84 10.25 2.05
N LYS A 117 -17.38 9.57 3.05
CA LYS A 117 -17.40 10.12 4.40
C LYS A 117 -15.95 10.23 4.85
N PRO A 118 -15.49 11.39 5.34
CA PRO A 118 -14.21 11.46 5.99
C PRO A 118 -14.19 10.39 7.08
N ALA A 119 -13.15 9.57 7.11
CA ALA A 119 -12.95 8.70 8.26
C ALA A 119 -12.75 9.59 9.49
N ASP A 120 -13.42 9.27 10.59
CA ASP A 120 -13.23 9.99 11.84
C ASP A 120 -11.74 9.87 12.20
N SER A 121 -11.01 10.98 12.22
CA SER A 121 -9.62 10.98 12.63
C SER A 121 -9.56 10.61 14.12
N MET A 122 -8.66 9.71 14.49
CA MET A 122 -8.36 9.44 15.89
C MET A 122 -7.53 10.60 16.44
N ALA A 123 -8.15 11.75 16.67
CA ALA A 123 -7.48 12.91 17.24
C ALA A 123 -6.96 12.66 18.68
N ASP A 124 -7.47 11.64 19.36
CA ASP A 124 -7.31 11.47 20.81
C ASP A 124 -6.08 10.65 21.21
N GLY A 125 -5.29 10.13 20.26
CA GLY A 125 -4.07 9.38 20.59
C GLY A 125 -4.24 8.21 21.57
N ARG A 126 -5.45 7.63 21.65
CA ARG A 126 -5.80 6.55 22.61
C ARG A 126 -4.91 5.33 22.49
N TRP A 127 -4.47 5.04 21.28
CA TRP A 127 -3.67 3.87 20.96
C TRP A 127 -2.37 4.31 20.32
N ARG A 128 -1.27 3.94 20.94
CA ARG A 128 0.08 4.13 20.41
C ARG A 128 0.88 2.87 20.66
N SER A 129 1.83 2.61 19.81
CA SER A 129 2.81 1.57 20.05
C SER A 129 3.91 2.10 20.96
N ASP A 130 4.28 1.34 21.99
CA ASP A 130 5.43 1.67 22.84
C ASP A 130 6.76 1.34 22.13
N TRP A 131 6.71 0.49 21.12
CA TRP A 131 7.85 0.12 20.29
C TRP A 131 7.43 -0.05 18.84
N LEU A 132 8.26 0.40 17.93
CA LEU A 132 8.14 0.19 16.49
C LEU A 132 9.49 -0.23 15.93
N PRO A 133 9.52 -1.04 14.86
CA PRO A 133 10.76 -1.25 14.13
C PRO A 133 11.34 0.09 13.67
N PRO A 134 12.66 0.26 13.68
CA PRO A 134 13.30 1.51 13.27
C PRO A 134 12.82 1.97 11.89
N GLY A 135 12.50 3.25 11.73
CA GLY A 135 12.02 3.84 10.48
C GLY A 135 10.53 3.73 10.21
N PHE A 136 9.79 2.90 10.94
CA PHE A 136 8.33 2.89 10.82
C PHE A 136 7.73 4.06 11.61
N VAL A 137 6.84 4.79 10.95
CA VAL A 137 6.09 5.89 11.54
C VAL A 137 4.59 5.70 11.29
N LEU A 138 3.76 6.25 12.17
CA LEU A 138 2.32 6.23 12.01
C LEU A 138 1.92 7.15 10.85
N ASN A 139 1.33 6.57 9.81
CA ASN A 139 0.86 7.30 8.63
C ASN A 139 -0.64 7.59 8.68
N THR A 140 -1.41 6.69 9.26
CA THR A 140 -2.88 6.80 9.30
C THR A 140 -3.38 6.29 10.64
N ALA A 141 -4.28 7.05 11.26
CA ALA A 141 -5.03 6.65 12.44
C ALA A 141 -6.50 7.01 12.22
N GLN A 142 -7.39 6.03 12.18
CA GLN A 142 -8.80 6.20 11.86
C GLN A 142 -9.67 5.34 12.76
N LEU A 143 -10.88 5.83 13.06
CA LEU A 143 -11.95 5.02 13.61
C LEU A 143 -12.89 4.59 12.48
N ARG A 144 -13.05 3.30 12.28
CA ARG A 144 -13.97 2.72 11.32
C ARG A 144 -15.16 2.15 12.06
N ARG A 145 -16.37 2.48 11.62
CA ARG A 145 -17.59 1.86 12.13
C ARG A 145 -17.95 0.70 11.22
N GLY A 146 -17.97 -0.51 11.76
CA GLY A 146 -18.43 -1.69 11.05
C GLY A 146 -19.92 -1.60 10.71
N SER A 147 -20.35 -2.26 9.65
CA SER A 147 -21.75 -2.27 9.18
C SER A 147 -22.69 -3.06 10.08
N ALA A 148 -22.20 -3.85 11.02
CA ALA A 148 -22.99 -4.84 11.75
C ALA A 148 -23.05 -4.65 13.28
N ALA A 149 -22.29 -3.73 13.86
CA ALA A 149 -22.35 -3.45 15.29
C ALA A 149 -21.85 -2.03 15.55
N ASP A 150 -22.40 -1.38 16.58
CA ASP A 150 -22.00 -0.04 17.03
C ASP A 150 -20.55 0.08 17.54
N ALA A 151 -19.74 -0.96 17.41
CA ALA A 151 -18.36 -0.99 17.84
C ALA A 151 -17.44 -0.35 16.80
N ALA A 152 -16.76 0.71 17.20
CA ALA A 152 -15.75 1.34 16.37
C ALA A 152 -14.45 0.52 16.41
N VAL A 153 -13.89 0.20 15.23
CA VAL A 153 -12.58 -0.42 15.05
C VAL A 153 -11.55 0.68 14.88
N ALA A 154 -10.52 0.68 15.71
CA ALA A 154 -9.37 1.54 15.49
C ALA A 154 -8.45 0.92 14.43
N TYR A 155 -8.13 1.69 13.40
CA TYR A 155 -7.21 1.32 12.32
C TYR A 155 -5.98 2.22 12.38
N LEU A 156 -4.83 1.62 12.57
CA LEU A 156 -3.53 2.28 12.57
C LEU A 156 -2.68 1.69 11.45
N MET A 157 -2.12 2.52 10.57
CA MET A 157 -1.20 2.10 9.54
C MET A 157 0.16 2.74 9.75
N TYR A 158 1.18 1.90 9.79
CA TYR A 158 2.58 2.27 9.93
C TYR A 158 3.34 1.96 8.64
N SER A 159 4.30 2.81 8.28
CA SER A 159 5.15 2.62 7.10
C SER A 159 6.54 3.22 7.32
N ASP A 160 7.53 2.62 6.66
CA ASP A 160 8.90 3.15 6.55
C ASP A 160 9.14 3.90 5.22
N GLY A 161 8.06 4.10 4.43
CA GLY A 161 8.11 4.67 3.09
C GLY A 161 7.95 3.62 1.98
N LEU A 162 8.28 2.36 2.21
CA LEU A 162 8.15 1.24 1.27
C LEU A 162 7.29 0.12 1.87
N ALA A 163 7.74 -0.48 2.96
CA ALA A 163 6.98 -1.48 3.70
C ALA A 163 5.89 -0.81 4.54
N ARG A 164 4.81 -1.56 4.78
CA ARG A 164 3.71 -1.11 5.64
C ARG A 164 3.08 -2.28 6.36
N PHE A 165 2.55 -2.01 7.54
CA PHE A 165 1.67 -2.92 8.26
C PHE A 165 0.53 -2.15 8.91
N SER A 166 -0.56 -2.86 9.18
CA SER A 166 -1.77 -2.30 9.76
C SER A 166 -2.11 -3.00 11.06
N VAL A 167 -2.58 -2.23 12.03
CA VAL A 167 -3.08 -2.71 13.31
C VAL A 167 -4.56 -2.36 13.40
N PHE A 168 -5.38 -3.36 13.70
CA PHE A 168 -6.81 -3.20 13.95
C PHE A 168 -7.08 -3.51 15.42
N ILE A 169 -7.79 -2.63 16.10
CA ILE A 169 -8.10 -2.77 17.52
C ILE A 169 -9.61 -2.75 17.67
N GLU A 170 -10.17 -3.85 18.13
CA GLU A 170 -11.60 -4.03 18.32
C GLU A 170 -11.94 -4.33 19.78
N PRO A 171 -13.04 -3.78 20.32
CA PRO A 171 -13.56 -4.19 21.62
C PRO A 171 -14.07 -5.63 21.58
N LEU A 172 -13.61 -6.49 22.47
CA LEU A 172 -13.96 -7.92 22.47
C LEU A 172 -15.41 -8.22 22.90
N GLN A 173 -16.13 -7.29 23.48
CA GLN A 173 -17.54 -7.44 23.94
C GLN A 173 -17.83 -8.74 24.71
N GLY A 174 -16.84 -9.25 25.45
CA GLY A 174 -16.96 -10.48 26.22
C GLY A 174 -16.73 -11.79 25.45
N VAL A 175 -16.34 -11.72 24.19
CA VAL A 175 -15.95 -12.91 23.40
C VAL A 175 -14.45 -13.16 23.59
N GLY A 176 -14.08 -14.38 23.99
CA GLY A 176 -12.69 -14.81 24.01
C GLY A 176 -12.18 -15.00 22.56
N VAL A 177 -11.01 -14.50 22.28
CA VAL A 177 -10.35 -14.68 20.96
C VAL A 177 -9.06 -15.45 21.20
N GLU A 178 -8.86 -16.52 20.44
CA GLU A 178 -7.61 -17.26 20.41
C GLU A 178 -6.63 -16.63 19.41
N ASP A 179 -5.35 -16.76 19.70
CA ASP A 179 -4.30 -16.34 18.78
C ASP A 179 -4.41 -17.13 17.47
N ALA A 180 -4.56 -16.44 16.36
CA ALA A 180 -4.61 -17.04 15.05
C ALA A 180 -3.60 -16.37 14.11
N ARG A 181 -2.96 -17.18 13.27
CA ARG A 181 -2.11 -16.72 12.19
C ARG A 181 -2.62 -17.24 10.86
N SER A 182 -2.74 -16.38 9.88
CA SER A 182 -3.06 -16.78 8.52
C SER A 182 -2.08 -16.12 7.55
N GLN A 183 -1.71 -16.85 6.50
CA GLN A 183 -0.94 -16.31 5.39
C GLN A 183 -1.81 -16.43 4.14
N LEU A 184 -2.01 -15.31 3.45
CA LEU A 184 -2.70 -15.23 2.17
C LEU A 184 -1.67 -14.87 1.11
N GLY A 185 -1.51 -15.75 0.13
CA GLY A 185 -0.57 -15.56 -0.96
C GLY A 185 0.18 -16.86 -1.32
N PRO A 186 0.95 -16.79 -2.42
CA PRO A 186 1.72 -17.95 -2.88
C PRO A 186 2.75 -18.41 -1.85
#